data_225268ea0f3c8493829c6b589b3a5294
#
_entry.id   225268ea0f3c8493829c6b589b3a5294
#
_cell.length_a   1.000
_cell.length_b   1.000
_cell.length_c   1.000
_cell.angle_alpha   90.00
_cell.angle_beta   90.00
_cell.angle_gamma   90.00
#
_symmetry.space_group_name_H-M   'P 1'
#
loop_
_entity.id
_entity.type
_entity.pdbx_description
1 polymer ?
#
loop_
_entity_poly.entity_id
_entity_poly.type
_entity_poly.pdbx_seq_one_letter_code
_entity_poly.pdbx_strand_id
1 'polypeptide(L)'
;NDTDWYDHITRTGFQTQHNISINGGTEYTKYLISGNFFNQKGIVKNNGMSRYTGRVNLDQKLSKYAKVGINLTVSRNTLDNVPLGAGQNEYASILVSAAQFSPLLSVKDENGDYSLNQQAAYIPNPVSLLEISDQTTKERLLATPFVEIKPINELTLKASFGIDRNYQRREVYMPKTTLYGEKADGRADIGQYDRSDYLLELTANYAKRFGNHNLNALVGYSFQRFTSKYLNAGNQGFLTDAFLFNNLGAGTYEKPWVGSSASKSEMASFFGRVNYTYKDRYLLTATLRADGASNFAKNNRWGYFPSVALGWRFTEENFARSLNLDKVLSNGKLRLSYGQTGNSNIGDKSVTYYGTGYNKVFGNKEYTGVYVSQIGNPDLKWETTTEWNVGLDLGFL
;
A
#
# COMPACT_ATOMS: atom_id res chain seq x y z
N ASN A 1 -11.66 -27.56 -38.20
CA ASN A 1 -10.82 -26.60 -37.53
C ASN A 1 -10.19 -27.28 -36.30
N ASP A 2 -8.96 -26.96 -36.03
CA ASP A 2 -8.22 -27.36 -34.83
C ASP A 2 -7.51 -26.10 -34.33
N THR A 3 -8.29 -25.22 -33.70
CA THR A 3 -7.83 -23.87 -33.33
C THR A 3 -7.11 -23.94 -31.98
N ASP A 4 -5.81 -23.66 -31.99
CA ASP A 4 -5.04 -23.46 -30.74
C ASP A 4 -5.28 -22.04 -30.20
N TRP A 5 -6.21 -21.94 -29.27
CA TRP A 5 -6.59 -20.66 -28.66
C TRP A 5 -5.46 -20.02 -27.87
N TYR A 6 -4.58 -20.82 -27.28
CA TYR A 6 -3.44 -20.27 -26.53
C TYR A 6 -2.42 -19.61 -27.44
N ASP A 7 -2.15 -20.17 -28.63
CA ASP A 7 -1.22 -19.54 -29.60
C ASP A 7 -1.76 -18.19 -30.09
N HIS A 8 -3.10 -18.09 -30.25
CA HIS A 8 -3.75 -16.83 -30.65
C HIS A 8 -3.64 -15.73 -29.60
N ILE A 9 -3.62 -16.03 -28.30
CA ILE A 9 -3.64 -15.04 -27.22
C ILE A 9 -2.29 -14.84 -26.54
N THR A 10 -1.31 -15.74 -26.78
CA THR A 10 0.00 -15.66 -26.11
C THR A 10 1.12 -15.22 -27.03
N ARG A 11 2.20 -14.79 -26.42
CA ARG A 11 3.47 -14.45 -27.09
C ARG A 11 4.63 -14.72 -26.13
N THR A 12 5.85 -14.74 -26.65
CA THR A 12 7.06 -14.69 -25.82
C THR A 12 7.10 -13.37 -25.05
N GLY A 13 7.14 -13.45 -23.73
CA GLY A 13 7.29 -12.30 -22.85
C GLY A 13 8.72 -11.74 -22.92
N PHE A 14 8.85 -10.43 -22.77
CA PHE A 14 10.14 -9.76 -22.77
C PHE A 14 10.20 -8.71 -21.67
N GLN A 15 11.34 -8.65 -20.95
CA GLN A 15 11.54 -7.69 -19.86
C GLN A 15 12.89 -6.99 -20.03
N THR A 16 12.90 -5.68 -19.82
CA THR A 16 14.12 -4.89 -19.72
C THR A 16 14.10 -4.02 -18.47
N GLN A 17 15.28 -3.81 -17.89
CA GLN A 17 15.46 -2.91 -16.76
C GLN A 17 16.78 -2.17 -16.90
N HIS A 18 16.74 -0.84 -16.77
CA HIS A 18 17.89 0.03 -16.79
C HIS A 18 17.93 0.87 -15.51
N ASN A 19 19.09 0.86 -14.85
CA ASN A 19 19.33 1.65 -13.65
C ASN A 19 20.54 2.53 -13.87
N ILE A 20 20.41 3.81 -13.56
CA ILE A 20 21.51 4.75 -13.48
C ILE A 20 21.51 5.35 -12.07
N SER A 21 22.66 5.37 -11.41
CA SER A 21 22.80 6.01 -10.12
C SER A 21 24.09 6.75 -10.01
N ILE A 22 24.04 7.92 -9.38
CA ILE A 22 25.19 8.75 -9.03
C ILE A 22 25.12 8.99 -7.54
N ASN A 23 26.18 8.68 -6.84
CA ASN A 23 26.31 8.96 -5.43
C ASN A 23 27.68 9.56 -5.14
N GLY A 24 27.72 10.42 -4.15
CA GLY A 24 28.95 11.07 -3.75
C GLY A 24 28.76 11.86 -2.45
N GLY A 25 29.80 12.50 -2.04
CA GLY A 25 29.71 13.36 -0.90
C GLY A 25 31.05 13.89 -0.41
N THR A 26 30.92 14.83 0.49
CA THR A 26 31.99 15.43 1.28
C THR A 26 31.69 15.18 2.76
N GLU A 27 32.47 15.77 3.64
CA GLU A 27 32.15 15.79 5.07
C GLU A 27 30.80 16.47 5.37
N TYR A 28 30.38 17.43 4.52
CA TYR A 28 29.21 18.27 4.74
C TYR A 28 28.00 17.79 3.95
N THR A 29 28.20 17.25 2.75
CA THR A 29 27.13 16.89 1.83
C THR A 29 27.25 15.44 1.46
N LYS A 30 26.13 14.67 1.53
CA LYS A 30 26.02 13.32 0.98
C LYS A 30 24.80 13.27 0.08
N TYR A 31 24.96 12.71 -1.11
CA TYR A 31 23.85 12.61 -2.04
C TYR A 31 23.84 11.26 -2.78
N LEU A 32 22.65 10.85 -3.13
CA LEU A 32 22.37 9.76 -4.08
C LEU A 32 21.23 10.20 -4.98
N ILE A 33 21.47 10.14 -6.28
CA ILE A 33 20.46 10.40 -7.31
C ILE A 33 20.41 9.15 -8.18
N SER A 34 19.23 8.61 -8.41
CA SER A 34 19.07 7.44 -9.29
C SER A 34 17.82 7.52 -10.13
N GLY A 35 17.91 6.96 -11.34
CA GLY A 35 16.83 6.75 -12.28
C GLY A 35 16.70 5.27 -12.62
N ASN A 36 15.49 4.76 -12.67
CA ASN A 36 15.17 3.41 -13.10
C ASN A 36 14.09 3.45 -14.18
N PHE A 37 14.33 2.73 -15.26
CA PHE A 37 13.33 2.40 -16.27
C PHE A 37 13.15 0.89 -16.29
N PHE A 38 11.89 0.46 -16.22
CA PHE A 38 11.49 -0.94 -16.31
C PHE A 38 10.38 -1.07 -17.36
N ASN A 39 10.51 -2.03 -18.25
CA ASN A 39 9.47 -2.37 -19.23
C ASN A 39 9.32 -3.89 -19.31
N GLN A 40 8.09 -4.35 -19.24
CA GLN A 40 7.73 -5.76 -19.33
C GLN A 40 6.56 -5.93 -20.30
N LYS A 41 6.73 -6.77 -21.30
CA LYS A 41 5.67 -7.31 -22.12
C LYS A 41 5.28 -8.68 -21.56
N GLY A 42 4.02 -8.82 -21.15
CA GLY A 42 3.49 -10.08 -20.60
C GLY A 42 3.42 -11.18 -21.65
N ILE A 43 3.24 -12.42 -21.18
CA ILE A 43 3.05 -13.60 -22.04
C ILE A 43 1.70 -13.57 -22.76
N VAL A 44 0.67 -12.93 -22.21
CA VAL A 44 -0.58 -12.66 -22.90
C VAL A 44 -0.39 -11.40 -23.76
N LYS A 45 -0.87 -11.45 -25.02
CA LYS A 45 -0.86 -10.28 -25.93
C LYS A 45 -1.61 -9.12 -25.26
N ASN A 46 -1.22 -7.89 -25.55
CA ASN A 46 -1.80 -6.64 -24.98
C ASN A 46 -1.65 -6.47 -23.47
N ASN A 47 -0.95 -7.39 -22.78
CA ASN A 47 -0.59 -7.22 -21.38
C ASN A 47 0.85 -6.71 -21.25
N GLY A 48 1.05 -5.71 -20.39
CA GLY A 48 2.37 -5.17 -20.19
C GLY A 48 2.43 -4.13 -19.05
N MET A 49 3.65 -3.74 -18.71
CA MET A 49 3.90 -2.68 -17.72
C MET A 49 5.16 -1.89 -18.10
N SER A 50 5.06 -0.58 -18.01
CA SER A 50 6.22 0.30 -17.99
C SER A 50 6.28 1.08 -16.67
N ARG A 51 7.50 1.23 -16.12
CA ARG A 51 7.71 1.98 -14.89
C ARG A 51 8.93 2.86 -14.98
N TYR A 52 8.74 4.12 -14.62
CA TYR A 52 9.80 5.10 -14.43
C TYR A 52 9.89 5.43 -12.93
N THR A 53 11.09 5.42 -12.37
CA THR A 53 11.32 5.77 -10.97
C THR A 53 12.52 6.69 -10.87
N GLY A 54 12.33 7.83 -10.20
CA GLY A 54 13.41 8.74 -9.81
C GLY A 54 13.56 8.76 -8.30
N ARG A 55 14.80 8.76 -7.81
CA ARG A 55 15.10 8.87 -6.37
C ARG A 55 16.20 9.90 -6.13
N VAL A 56 16.00 10.71 -5.10
CA VAL A 56 16.99 11.67 -4.59
C VAL A 56 17.06 11.52 -3.08
N ASN A 57 18.25 11.23 -2.57
CA ASN A 57 18.55 11.31 -1.15
C ASN A 57 19.64 12.38 -0.99
N LEU A 58 19.39 13.34 -0.13
CA LEU A 58 20.32 14.42 0.17
C LEU A 58 20.41 14.62 1.67
N ASP A 59 21.64 14.61 2.19
CA ASP A 59 21.98 14.97 3.56
C ASP A 59 22.96 16.12 3.51
N GLN A 60 22.65 17.23 4.18
CA GLN A 60 23.47 18.42 4.25
C GLN A 60 23.73 18.82 5.70
N LYS A 61 24.98 18.79 6.14
CA LYS A 61 25.39 19.44 7.38
C LYS A 61 25.47 20.95 7.16
N LEU A 62 24.69 21.70 7.89
CA LEU A 62 24.72 23.17 7.87
C LEU A 62 25.77 23.72 8.85
N SER A 63 25.99 23.00 9.94
CA SER A 63 26.99 23.30 10.96
C SER A 63 27.30 22.03 11.77
N LYS A 64 28.18 22.15 12.77
CA LYS A 64 28.41 21.07 13.75
C LYS A 64 27.14 20.73 14.59
N TYR A 65 26.15 21.62 14.60
CA TYR A 65 24.95 21.50 15.40
C TYR A 65 23.71 21.19 14.58
N ALA A 66 23.73 21.40 13.25
CA ALA A 66 22.51 21.32 12.42
C ALA A 66 22.78 20.53 11.13
N LYS A 67 21.83 19.62 10.81
CA LYS A 67 21.78 18.85 9.59
C LYS A 67 20.35 18.90 9.03
N VAL A 68 20.23 19.01 7.72
CA VAL A 68 18.99 18.87 7.00
C VAL A 68 19.12 17.77 5.97
N GLY A 69 18.01 17.16 5.60
CA GLY A 69 18.04 16.18 4.53
C GLY A 69 16.66 15.96 3.93
N ILE A 70 16.64 15.29 2.80
CA ILE A 70 15.43 14.87 2.11
C ILE A 70 15.65 13.51 1.46
N ASN A 71 14.65 12.63 1.63
CA ASN A 71 14.51 11.42 0.82
C ASN A 71 13.29 11.61 -0.06
N LEU A 72 13.49 11.57 -1.38
CA LEU A 72 12.45 11.73 -2.38
C LEU A 72 12.44 10.53 -3.32
N THR A 73 11.27 9.97 -3.56
CA THR A 73 11.04 8.97 -4.60
C THR A 73 9.79 9.36 -5.37
N VAL A 74 9.91 9.42 -6.69
CA VAL A 74 8.79 9.60 -7.61
C VAL A 74 8.74 8.41 -8.56
N SER A 75 7.54 7.92 -8.83
CA SER A 75 7.37 6.85 -9.81
C SER A 75 6.08 7.01 -10.59
N ARG A 76 6.11 6.61 -11.86
CA ARG A 76 4.95 6.45 -12.72
C ARG A 76 4.97 5.06 -13.33
N ASN A 77 3.86 4.33 -13.16
CA ASN A 77 3.63 3.02 -13.76
C ASN A 77 2.45 3.13 -14.72
N THR A 78 2.61 2.62 -15.92
CA THR A 78 1.52 2.39 -16.87
C THR A 78 1.40 0.89 -17.07
N LEU A 79 0.20 0.36 -16.83
CA LEU A 79 -0.12 -1.05 -16.98
C LEU A 79 -1.17 -1.17 -18.09
N ASP A 80 -0.90 -1.99 -19.06
CA ASP A 80 -1.88 -2.46 -20.04
C ASP A 80 -2.39 -3.81 -19.52
N ASN A 81 -3.68 -3.89 -19.23
CA ASN A 81 -4.29 -5.04 -18.60
C ASN A 81 -5.08 -5.84 -19.63
N VAL A 82 -5.23 -7.13 -19.34
CA VAL A 82 -6.19 -8.03 -20.02
C VAL A 82 -7.07 -8.68 -18.95
N PRO A 83 -8.29 -9.13 -19.30
CA PRO A 83 -9.15 -9.80 -18.34
C PRO A 83 -8.49 -11.05 -17.76
N LEU A 84 -8.24 -11.07 -16.44
CA LEU A 84 -7.70 -12.22 -15.68
C LEU A 84 -8.59 -12.56 -14.49
N GLY A 85 -9.84 -12.09 -14.48
CA GLY A 85 -10.78 -12.27 -13.39
C GLY A 85 -11.33 -13.69 -13.29
N ALA A 86 -12.00 -13.98 -12.17
CA ALA A 86 -12.72 -15.23 -11.93
C ALA A 86 -14.20 -15.16 -12.33
N GLY A 87 -14.66 -14.05 -12.91
CA GLY A 87 -16.03 -13.82 -13.35
C GLY A 87 -16.37 -14.60 -14.62
N GLN A 88 -17.59 -14.41 -15.10
CA GLN A 88 -18.08 -14.89 -16.38
C GLN A 88 -18.09 -13.73 -17.39
N ASN A 89 -18.22 -14.05 -18.67
CA ASN A 89 -18.16 -13.11 -19.80
C ASN A 89 -16.80 -12.36 -19.84
N GLU A 90 -16.80 -11.08 -20.16
CA GLU A 90 -15.62 -10.22 -20.24
C GLU A 90 -14.91 -10.02 -18.90
N TYR A 91 -15.52 -10.44 -17.80
CA TYR A 91 -14.90 -10.51 -16.48
C TYR A 91 -14.22 -11.87 -16.22
N ALA A 92 -14.34 -12.82 -17.15
CA ALA A 92 -13.61 -14.08 -17.10
C ALA A 92 -12.14 -13.87 -17.45
N SER A 93 -11.31 -14.79 -16.98
CA SER A 93 -9.93 -14.84 -17.41
C SER A 93 -9.84 -15.21 -18.90
N ILE A 94 -9.11 -14.45 -19.69
CA ILE A 94 -8.80 -14.76 -21.08
C ILE A 94 -8.17 -16.16 -21.22
N LEU A 95 -7.36 -16.57 -20.24
CA LEU A 95 -6.74 -17.90 -20.19
C LEU A 95 -7.79 -19.01 -19.94
N VAL A 96 -8.77 -18.74 -19.09
CA VAL A 96 -9.88 -19.68 -18.82
C VAL A 96 -10.78 -19.76 -20.05
N SER A 97 -11.08 -18.64 -20.69
CA SER A 97 -11.83 -18.62 -21.95
C SER A 97 -11.15 -19.45 -23.03
N ALA A 98 -9.82 -19.31 -23.18
CA ALA A 98 -9.05 -20.10 -24.15
C ALA A 98 -9.08 -21.60 -23.85
N ALA A 99 -9.10 -22.00 -22.56
CA ALA A 99 -9.18 -23.41 -22.17
C ALA A 99 -10.58 -24.01 -22.41
N GLN A 100 -11.63 -23.19 -22.40
CA GLN A 100 -13.04 -23.65 -22.46
C GLN A 100 -13.66 -23.44 -23.84
N PHE A 101 -13.10 -22.61 -24.68
CA PHE A 101 -13.66 -22.35 -26.01
C PHE A 101 -13.42 -23.52 -26.95
N SER A 102 -14.41 -23.85 -27.78
CA SER A 102 -14.34 -25.02 -28.67
C SER A 102 -13.22 -24.90 -29.71
N PRO A 103 -12.29 -25.87 -29.82
CA PRO A 103 -11.23 -25.87 -30.85
C PRO A 103 -11.82 -26.12 -32.28
N LEU A 104 -13.06 -26.54 -32.40
CA LEU A 104 -13.72 -26.74 -33.69
C LEU A 104 -14.16 -25.43 -34.35
N LEU A 105 -14.16 -24.33 -33.60
CA LEU A 105 -14.50 -23.00 -34.09
C LEU A 105 -13.25 -22.26 -34.59
N SER A 106 -13.42 -21.49 -35.69
CA SER A 106 -12.40 -20.55 -36.14
C SER A 106 -12.42 -19.29 -35.25
N VAL A 107 -11.33 -18.52 -35.28
CA VAL A 107 -11.24 -17.23 -34.57
C VAL A 107 -12.34 -16.27 -35.02
N LYS A 108 -12.60 -16.23 -36.32
CA LYS A 108 -13.65 -15.42 -36.95
C LYS A 108 -14.53 -16.29 -37.82
N ASP A 109 -15.78 -15.93 -37.91
CA ASP A 109 -16.75 -16.56 -38.83
C ASP A 109 -16.62 -16.09 -40.29
N GLU A 110 -17.51 -16.53 -41.15
CA GLU A 110 -17.51 -16.18 -42.57
C GLU A 110 -17.82 -14.70 -42.83
N ASN A 111 -18.42 -14.00 -41.89
CA ASN A 111 -18.73 -12.57 -41.96
C ASN A 111 -17.57 -11.71 -41.47
N GLY A 112 -16.54 -12.32 -40.86
CA GLY A 112 -15.42 -11.64 -40.27
C GLY A 112 -15.60 -11.23 -38.79
N ASP A 113 -16.73 -11.64 -38.18
CA ASP A 113 -17.00 -11.41 -36.76
C ASP A 113 -16.38 -12.51 -35.91
N TYR A 114 -16.16 -12.25 -34.61
CA TYR A 114 -15.60 -13.25 -33.71
C TYR A 114 -16.60 -14.39 -33.51
N SER A 115 -16.16 -15.63 -33.76
CA SER A 115 -16.99 -16.81 -33.64
C SER A 115 -17.62 -16.94 -32.26
N LEU A 116 -18.91 -17.26 -32.21
CA LEU A 116 -19.66 -17.50 -30.97
C LEU A 116 -19.79 -18.98 -30.71
N ASN A 117 -19.57 -19.41 -29.48
CA ASN A 117 -19.85 -20.78 -29.06
C ASN A 117 -21.33 -20.93 -28.71
N GLN A 118 -22.15 -21.38 -29.64
CA GLN A 118 -23.60 -21.52 -29.45
C GLN A 118 -23.98 -22.49 -28.32
N GLN A 119 -23.12 -23.48 -28.01
CA GLN A 119 -23.35 -24.43 -26.91
C GLN A 119 -23.00 -23.86 -25.54
N ALA A 120 -22.21 -22.81 -25.50
CA ALA A 120 -21.74 -22.13 -24.27
C ALA A 120 -21.64 -20.62 -24.54
N ALA A 121 -22.75 -20.00 -24.87
CA ALA A 121 -22.84 -18.60 -25.33
C ALA A 121 -22.36 -17.55 -24.27
N TYR A 122 -22.15 -17.99 -23.03
CA TYR A 122 -21.61 -17.17 -21.96
C TYR A 122 -20.06 -17.15 -21.92
N ILE A 123 -19.41 -18.02 -22.71
CA ILE A 123 -17.95 -18.05 -22.81
C ILE A 123 -17.56 -17.15 -23.99
N PRO A 124 -16.86 -16.02 -23.76
CA PRO A 124 -16.44 -15.15 -24.84
C PRO A 124 -15.34 -15.78 -25.68
N ASN A 125 -15.26 -15.38 -26.94
CA ASN A 125 -14.13 -15.72 -27.80
C ASN A 125 -12.85 -15.15 -27.17
N PRO A 126 -11.81 -15.97 -26.86
CA PRO A 126 -10.65 -15.48 -26.16
C PRO A 126 -9.87 -14.40 -26.92
N VAL A 127 -9.88 -14.43 -28.25
CA VAL A 127 -9.20 -13.42 -29.07
C VAL A 127 -9.97 -12.09 -29.05
N SER A 128 -11.30 -12.11 -28.97
CA SER A 128 -12.11 -10.89 -28.84
C SER A 128 -11.79 -10.13 -27.54
N LEU A 129 -11.41 -10.83 -26.48
CA LEU A 129 -11.03 -10.22 -25.21
C LEU A 129 -9.73 -9.37 -25.30
N LEU A 130 -8.92 -9.59 -26.31
CA LEU A 130 -7.73 -8.75 -26.59
C LEU A 130 -8.10 -7.37 -27.15
N GLU A 131 -9.33 -7.19 -27.65
CA GLU A 131 -9.84 -5.90 -28.15
C GLU A 131 -10.20 -4.94 -26.99
N ILE A 132 -10.36 -5.48 -25.77
CA ILE A 132 -10.65 -4.65 -24.60
C ILE A 132 -9.45 -3.76 -24.31
N SER A 133 -9.67 -2.45 -24.32
CA SER A 133 -8.68 -1.47 -23.88
C SER A 133 -8.84 -1.28 -22.37
N ASP A 134 -7.85 -1.73 -21.59
CA ASP A 134 -7.83 -1.58 -20.13
C ASP A 134 -6.46 -1.07 -19.70
N GLN A 135 -6.38 0.20 -19.38
CA GLN A 135 -5.14 0.84 -18.97
C GLN A 135 -5.23 1.35 -17.53
N THR A 136 -4.16 1.13 -16.76
CA THR A 136 -4.03 1.69 -15.42
C THR A 136 -2.74 2.51 -15.32
N THR A 137 -2.89 3.79 -15.01
CA THR A 137 -1.77 4.67 -14.66
C THR A 137 -1.71 4.82 -13.15
N LYS A 138 -0.51 4.60 -12.55
CA LYS A 138 -0.25 4.82 -11.13
C LYS A 138 0.92 5.78 -10.98
N GLU A 139 0.72 6.83 -10.18
CA GLU A 139 1.75 7.80 -9.84
C GLU A 139 1.94 7.84 -8.34
N ARG A 140 3.19 7.85 -7.89
CA ARG A 140 3.51 7.96 -6.47
C ARG A 140 4.59 9.00 -6.24
N LEU A 141 4.35 9.83 -5.23
CA LEU A 141 5.31 10.75 -4.67
C LEU A 141 5.52 10.39 -3.19
N LEU A 142 6.72 9.97 -2.83
CA LEU A 142 7.14 9.77 -1.44
C LEU A 142 8.26 10.75 -1.13
N ALA A 143 8.04 11.65 -0.18
CA ALA A 143 9.02 12.63 0.26
C ALA A 143 9.11 12.67 1.78
N THR A 144 10.33 12.67 2.30
CA THR A 144 10.58 12.76 3.75
C THR A 144 11.72 13.75 4.02
N PRO A 145 11.46 15.07 4.00
CA PRO A 145 12.40 16.08 4.51
C PRO A 145 12.53 15.97 6.02
N PHE A 146 13.71 16.30 6.53
CA PHE A 146 13.97 16.36 7.96
C PHE A 146 14.98 17.43 8.33
N VAL A 147 14.90 17.86 9.58
CA VAL A 147 15.88 18.71 10.24
C VAL A 147 16.33 18.01 11.51
N GLU A 148 17.63 17.97 11.75
CA GLU A 148 18.25 17.44 12.95
C GLU A 148 19.11 18.52 13.59
N ILE A 149 18.94 18.74 14.89
CA ILE A 149 19.71 19.73 15.67
C ILE A 149 20.33 19.02 16.86
N LYS A 150 21.61 19.28 17.11
CA LYS A 150 22.38 18.78 18.25
C LYS A 150 22.84 19.96 19.13
N PRO A 151 22.00 20.44 20.06
CA PRO A 151 22.35 21.55 20.93
C PRO A 151 23.59 21.27 21.81
N ILE A 152 23.70 20.01 22.22
CA ILE A 152 24.83 19.42 22.91
C ILE A 152 25.15 18.07 22.31
N ASN A 153 26.32 17.52 22.53
CA ASN A 153 26.78 16.27 21.93
C ASN A 153 25.85 15.08 22.27
N GLU A 154 25.25 15.07 23.43
CA GLU A 154 24.40 14.01 23.94
C GLU A 154 22.96 14.10 23.48
N LEU A 155 22.47 15.28 23.06
CA LEU A 155 21.07 15.53 22.72
C LEU A 155 20.90 15.75 21.22
N THR A 156 20.06 14.91 20.59
CA THR A 156 19.65 15.06 19.20
C THR A 156 18.15 15.33 19.15
N LEU A 157 17.78 16.49 18.59
CA LEU A 157 16.39 16.85 18.27
C LEU A 157 16.17 16.64 16.78
N LYS A 158 15.12 15.93 16.39
CA LYS A 158 14.80 15.70 14.99
C LYS A 158 13.32 16.00 14.72
N ALA A 159 13.07 16.75 13.66
CA ALA A 159 11.75 16.94 13.07
C ALA A 159 11.76 16.36 11.66
N SER A 160 10.80 15.49 11.34
CA SER A 160 10.62 14.95 10.01
C SER A 160 9.17 15.10 9.56
N PHE A 161 8.99 15.37 8.27
CA PHE A 161 7.69 15.47 7.63
C PHE A 161 7.63 14.49 6.46
N GLY A 162 6.65 13.60 6.47
CA GLY A 162 6.43 12.60 5.43
C GLY A 162 5.22 12.96 4.58
N ILE A 163 5.35 12.81 3.28
CA ILE A 163 4.25 12.84 2.31
C ILE A 163 4.35 11.57 1.47
N ASP A 164 3.28 10.77 1.44
CA ASP A 164 3.11 9.65 0.51
C ASP A 164 1.80 9.88 -0.27
N ARG A 165 1.92 10.32 -1.51
CA ARG A 165 0.78 10.53 -2.39
C ARG A 165 0.76 9.46 -3.47
N ASN A 166 -0.36 8.75 -3.56
CA ASN A 166 -0.63 7.73 -4.55
C ASN A 166 -1.86 8.14 -5.36
N TYR A 167 -1.66 8.29 -6.66
CA TYR A 167 -2.73 8.53 -7.62
C TYR A 167 -2.83 7.34 -8.55
N GLN A 168 -4.04 6.82 -8.76
CA GLN A 168 -4.32 5.75 -9.71
C GLN A 168 -5.52 6.13 -10.55
N ARG A 169 -5.41 5.94 -11.86
CA ARG A 169 -6.48 6.06 -12.83
C ARG A 169 -6.53 4.79 -13.67
N ARG A 170 -7.69 4.14 -13.70
CA ARG A 170 -7.96 3.01 -14.59
C ARG A 170 -9.04 3.43 -15.57
N GLU A 171 -8.82 3.10 -16.84
CA GLU A 171 -9.64 3.44 -17.98
C GLU A 171 -9.90 2.15 -18.76
N VAL A 172 -11.18 1.80 -18.92
CA VAL A 172 -11.59 0.56 -19.58
C VAL A 172 -12.56 0.89 -20.68
N TYR A 173 -12.36 0.29 -21.84
CA TYR A 173 -13.32 0.28 -22.94
C TYR A 173 -13.55 -1.13 -23.45
N MET A 174 -14.79 -1.57 -23.49
CA MET A 174 -15.24 -2.83 -24.08
C MET A 174 -15.90 -2.51 -25.42
N PRO A 175 -15.24 -2.82 -26.55
CA PRO A 175 -15.78 -2.51 -27.87
C PRO A 175 -16.94 -3.45 -28.27
N LYS A 176 -17.72 -3.05 -29.27
CA LYS A 176 -18.84 -3.82 -29.80
C LYS A 176 -18.46 -5.19 -30.38
N THR A 177 -17.18 -5.41 -30.62
CA THR A 177 -16.62 -6.68 -31.10
C THR A 177 -16.51 -7.74 -30.00
N THR A 178 -16.70 -7.38 -28.72
CA THR A 178 -16.74 -8.32 -27.60
C THR A 178 -18.17 -8.71 -27.29
N LEU A 179 -18.39 -9.91 -26.75
CA LEU A 179 -19.73 -10.46 -26.47
C LEU A 179 -20.58 -9.53 -25.59
N TYR A 180 -19.99 -8.93 -24.57
CA TYR A 180 -20.70 -8.03 -23.67
C TYR A 180 -20.76 -6.60 -24.21
N GLY A 181 -19.67 -6.15 -24.85
CA GLY A 181 -19.60 -4.84 -25.47
C GLY A 181 -20.63 -4.70 -26.59
N GLU A 182 -20.90 -5.77 -27.37
CA GLU A 182 -22.02 -5.82 -28.34
C GLU A 182 -23.37 -5.56 -27.69
N LYS A 183 -23.67 -6.26 -26.60
CA LYS A 183 -24.92 -6.08 -25.85
C LYS A 183 -25.07 -4.71 -25.22
N ALA A 184 -23.96 -4.09 -24.86
CA ALA A 184 -23.93 -2.75 -24.29
C ALA A 184 -23.82 -1.65 -25.35
N ASP A 185 -23.71 -2.00 -26.64
CA ASP A 185 -23.42 -1.10 -27.74
C ASP A 185 -22.16 -0.25 -27.49
N GLY A 186 -21.10 -0.93 -27.01
CA GLY A 186 -19.87 -0.33 -26.47
C GLY A 186 -20.03 0.14 -25.01
N ARG A 187 -19.00 -0.08 -24.18
CA ARG A 187 -19.01 0.32 -22.77
C ARG A 187 -17.68 0.93 -22.36
N ALA A 188 -17.75 2.06 -21.66
CA ALA A 188 -16.60 2.77 -21.11
C ALA A 188 -16.72 2.97 -19.58
N ASP A 189 -15.64 2.72 -18.86
CA ASP A 189 -15.53 2.94 -17.42
C ASP A 189 -14.23 3.68 -17.10
N ILE A 190 -14.30 4.69 -16.22
CA ILE A 190 -13.14 5.39 -15.67
C ILE A 190 -13.23 5.33 -14.16
N GLY A 191 -12.17 4.81 -13.51
CA GLY A 191 -12.01 4.82 -12.06
C GLY A 191 -10.77 5.61 -11.66
N GLN A 192 -10.91 6.47 -10.66
CA GLN A 192 -9.84 7.31 -10.14
C GLN A 192 -9.74 7.15 -8.63
N TYR A 193 -8.53 6.92 -8.13
CA TYR A 193 -8.23 6.81 -6.71
C TYR A 193 -7.07 7.74 -6.37
N ASP A 194 -7.27 8.63 -5.41
CA ASP A 194 -6.26 9.54 -4.87
C ASP A 194 -6.12 9.27 -3.37
N ARG A 195 -4.92 8.90 -2.93
CA ARG A 195 -4.59 8.71 -1.53
C ARG A 195 -3.41 9.60 -1.17
N SER A 196 -3.57 10.37 -0.09
CA SER A 196 -2.53 11.24 0.44
C SER A 196 -2.38 10.97 1.93
N ASP A 197 -1.20 10.53 2.32
CA ASP A 197 -0.82 10.24 3.70
C ASP A 197 0.25 11.26 4.13
N TYR A 198 0.05 11.86 5.29
CA TYR A 198 0.96 12.84 5.88
C TYR A 198 1.43 12.33 7.24
N LEU A 199 2.72 12.51 7.51
CA LEU A 199 3.35 12.19 8.78
C LEU A 199 4.14 13.40 9.27
N LEU A 200 3.89 13.84 10.50
CA LEU A 200 4.80 14.69 11.25
C LEU A 200 5.38 13.88 12.41
N GLU A 201 6.69 13.85 12.53
CA GLU A 201 7.36 13.19 13.65
C GLU A 201 8.39 14.12 14.28
N LEU A 202 8.30 14.28 15.59
CA LEU A 202 9.20 15.07 16.41
C LEU A 202 9.82 14.13 17.43
N THR A 203 11.15 14.09 17.51
CA THR A 203 11.86 13.25 18.49
C THR A 203 12.97 14.03 19.19
N ALA A 204 13.17 13.69 20.45
CA ALA A 204 14.34 14.12 21.23
C ALA A 204 15.03 12.86 21.78
N ASN A 205 16.28 12.67 21.40
CA ASN A 205 17.10 11.53 21.83
C ASN A 205 18.29 12.03 22.62
N TYR A 206 18.42 11.57 23.88
CA TYR A 206 19.54 11.83 24.76
C TYR A 206 20.35 10.56 24.93
N ALA A 207 21.65 10.59 24.59
CA ALA A 207 22.55 9.45 24.69
C ALA A 207 23.81 9.86 25.44
N LYS A 208 24.11 9.18 26.56
CA LYS A 208 25.29 9.46 27.37
C LYS A 208 25.87 8.20 28.00
N ARG A 209 27.18 8.09 27.94
CA ARG A 209 27.96 7.12 28.72
C ARG A 209 28.70 7.81 29.85
N PHE A 210 28.55 7.28 31.07
CA PHE A 210 29.22 7.80 32.25
C PHE A 210 29.68 6.63 33.14
N GLY A 211 30.98 6.43 33.20
CA GLY A 211 31.59 5.27 33.83
C GLY A 211 31.05 3.95 33.26
N ASN A 212 30.48 3.11 34.10
CA ASN A 212 29.91 1.83 33.74
C ASN A 212 28.45 1.90 33.25
N HIS A 213 27.90 3.08 33.12
CA HIS A 213 26.50 3.32 32.76
C HIS A 213 26.42 3.83 31.33
N ASN A 214 25.53 3.24 30.54
CA ASN A 214 25.18 3.72 29.21
C ASN A 214 23.68 3.95 29.15
N LEU A 215 23.27 5.20 28.92
CA LEU A 215 21.87 5.63 28.85
C LEU A 215 21.57 6.15 27.46
N ASN A 216 20.48 5.67 26.87
CA ASN A 216 19.85 6.26 25.70
C ASN A 216 18.36 6.41 25.98
N ALA A 217 17.89 7.65 26.01
CA ALA A 217 16.48 7.99 26.26
C ALA A 217 15.90 8.74 25.06
N LEU A 218 14.78 8.28 24.57
CA LEU A 218 14.04 8.88 23.46
C LEU A 218 12.64 9.25 23.94
N VAL A 219 12.20 10.45 23.59
CA VAL A 219 10.79 10.86 23.63
C VAL A 219 10.37 11.35 22.26
N GLY A 220 9.12 11.15 21.91
CA GLY A 220 8.63 11.56 20.60
C GLY A 220 7.13 11.79 20.56
N TYR A 221 6.76 12.55 19.56
CA TYR A 221 5.39 12.80 19.14
C TYR A 221 5.28 12.49 17.64
N SER A 222 4.21 11.82 17.23
CA SER A 222 3.88 11.69 15.81
C SER A 222 2.41 12.02 15.57
N PHE A 223 2.15 12.63 14.42
CA PHE A 223 0.81 12.86 13.90
C PHE A 223 0.74 12.31 12.49
N GLN A 224 -0.26 11.48 12.22
CA GLN A 224 -0.52 10.90 10.92
C GLN A 224 -1.92 11.28 10.45
N ARG A 225 -2.06 11.56 9.17
CA ARG A 225 -3.34 11.78 8.50
C ARG A 225 -3.37 10.96 7.23
N PHE A 226 -4.39 10.15 7.09
CA PHE A 226 -4.67 9.34 5.91
C PHE A 226 -5.92 9.89 5.24
N THR A 227 -5.83 10.19 3.96
CA THR A 227 -6.96 10.70 3.17
C THR A 227 -7.04 9.89 1.89
N SER A 228 -8.22 9.38 1.56
CA SER A 228 -8.47 8.76 0.27
C SER A 228 -9.73 9.30 -0.37
N LYS A 229 -9.71 9.41 -1.70
CA LYS A 229 -10.84 9.81 -2.53
C LYS A 229 -10.96 8.84 -3.68
N TYR A 230 -12.17 8.44 -3.98
CA TYR A 230 -12.50 7.59 -5.11
C TYR A 230 -13.56 8.27 -5.95
N LEU A 231 -13.41 8.19 -7.26
CA LEU A 231 -14.39 8.59 -8.26
C LEU A 231 -14.46 7.51 -9.31
N ASN A 232 -15.66 7.13 -9.70
CA ASN A 232 -15.85 6.32 -10.90
C ASN A 232 -17.00 6.89 -11.72
N ALA A 233 -16.88 6.79 -13.02
CA ALA A 233 -17.90 7.15 -13.97
C ALA A 233 -17.84 6.19 -15.16
N GLY A 234 -18.97 5.92 -15.78
CA GLY A 234 -19.02 5.12 -16.99
C GLY A 234 -20.33 5.31 -17.73
N ASN A 235 -20.33 4.90 -18.99
CA ASN A 235 -21.47 4.97 -19.88
C ASN A 235 -21.39 3.82 -20.91
N GLN A 236 -22.47 3.60 -21.64
CA GLN A 236 -22.59 2.64 -22.73
C GLN A 236 -23.48 3.19 -23.85
N GLY A 237 -23.59 2.46 -24.96
CA GLY A 237 -24.37 2.91 -26.12
C GLY A 237 -23.61 3.95 -26.94
N PHE A 238 -22.40 3.64 -27.35
CA PHE A 238 -21.58 4.56 -28.16
C PHE A 238 -21.82 4.36 -29.64
N LEU A 239 -21.96 5.43 -30.41
CA LEU A 239 -22.10 5.38 -31.86
C LEU A 239 -20.87 4.75 -32.53
N THR A 240 -19.68 5.03 -32.01
CA THR A 240 -18.39 4.57 -32.50
C THR A 240 -17.43 4.20 -31.38
N ASP A 241 -16.59 3.19 -31.60
CA ASP A 241 -15.53 2.76 -30.69
C ASP A 241 -14.28 3.66 -30.78
N ALA A 242 -14.23 4.64 -31.71
CA ALA A 242 -13.03 5.42 -32.02
C ALA A 242 -12.53 6.28 -30.84
N PHE A 243 -13.40 6.71 -29.94
CA PHE A 243 -13.02 7.54 -28.79
C PHE A 243 -12.68 6.73 -27.55
N LEU A 244 -12.92 5.41 -27.57
CA LEU A 244 -12.74 4.54 -26.42
C LEU A 244 -13.41 5.15 -25.17
N PHE A 245 -12.64 5.28 -24.06
CA PHE A 245 -13.09 5.89 -22.81
C PHE A 245 -12.98 7.43 -22.78
N ASN A 246 -12.48 8.08 -23.85
CA ASN A 246 -12.16 9.52 -23.79
C ASN A 246 -13.37 10.45 -23.95
N ASN A 247 -14.56 9.93 -24.21
CA ASN A 247 -15.78 10.72 -24.32
C ASN A 247 -16.99 9.97 -23.73
N LEU A 248 -17.07 9.88 -22.39
CA LEU A 248 -18.21 9.23 -21.73
C LEU A 248 -19.56 9.89 -22.02
N GLY A 249 -19.57 11.19 -22.32
CA GLY A 249 -20.76 11.93 -22.64
C GLY A 249 -21.40 11.57 -23.98
N ALA A 250 -20.69 10.86 -24.87
CA ALA A 250 -21.19 10.40 -26.15
C ALA A 250 -22.04 9.10 -26.05
N GLY A 251 -22.04 8.44 -24.91
CA GLY A 251 -22.88 7.26 -24.68
C GLY A 251 -24.35 7.66 -24.56
N THR A 252 -25.25 6.83 -25.08
CA THR A 252 -26.70 7.08 -25.17
C THR A 252 -27.50 6.43 -24.03
N TYR A 253 -26.82 5.72 -23.11
CA TYR A 253 -27.53 5.12 -21.99
C TYR A 253 -28.15 6.18 -21.08
N GLU A 254 -29.46 6.06 -20.83
CA GLU A 254 -30.24 7.07 -20.12
C GLU A 254 -29.78 7.33 -18.67
N LYS A 255 -29.13 6.34 -18.04
CA LYS A 255 -28.67 6.42 -16.64
C LYS A 255 -27.21 6.04 -16.52
N PRO A 256 -26.28 6.86 -17.04
CA PRO A 256 -24.86 6.63 -16.86
C PRO A 256 -24.54 6.53 -15.37
N TRP A 257 -23.61 5.63 -15.01
CA TRP A 257 -23.26 5.46 -13.61
C TRP A 257 -22.15 6.42 -13.20
N VAL A 258 -22.31 6.96 -12.02
CA VAL A 258 -21.31 7.79 -11.36
C VAL A 258 -21.31 7.45 -9.88
N GLY A 259 -20.12 7.36 -9.29
CA GLY A 259 -19.97 7.10 -7.87
C GLY A 259 -18.75 7.82 -7.32
N SER A 260 -18.84 8.29 -6.09
CA SER A 260 -17.69 8.88 -5.40
C SER A 260 -17.72 8.54 -3.92
N SER A 261 -16.54 8.46 -3.32
CA SER A 261 -16.40 8.33 -1.88
C SER A 261 -15.14 9.05 -1.40
N ALA A 262 -15.15 9.43 -0.14
CA ALA A 262 -13.98 10.01 0.52
C ALA A 262 -13.88 9.46 1.93
N SER A 263 -12.66 9.18 2.38
CA SER A 263 -12.39 8.81 3.76
C SER A 263 -11.21 9.61 4.30
N LYS A 264 -11.23 9.84 5.61
CA LYS A 264 -10.17 10.50 6.35
C LYS A 264 -10.03 9.82 7.71
N SER A 265 -8.80 9.46 8.07
CA SER A 265 -8.48 9.04 9.42
C SER A 265 -7.22 9.74 9.91
N GLU A 266 -7.13 9.92 11.23
CA GLU A 266 -6.03 10.62 11.89
C GLU A 266 -5.56 9.80 13.09
N MET A 267 -4.26 9.83 13.35
CA MET A 267 -3.65 9.21 14.52
C MET A 267 -2.61 10.15 15.12
N ALA A 268 -2.69 10.37 16.41
CA ALA A 268 -1.68 11.10 17.18
C ALA A 268 -1.05 10.15 18.20
N SER A 269 0.26 10.21 18.35
CA SER A 269 0.99 9.30 19.21
C SER A 269 2.02 10.03 20.04
N PHE A 270 2.10 9.68 21.32
CA PHE A 270 3.21 10.04 22.21
C PHE A 270 3.97 8.77 22.58
N PHE A 271 5.28 8.81 22.54
CA PHE A 271 6.08 7.65 22.86
C PHE A 271 7.37 8.03 23.58
N GLY A 272 7.81 7.12 24.42
CA GLY A 272 9.07 7.21 25.13
C GLY A 272 9.76 5.87 25.23
N ARG A 273 11.07 5.85 25.14
CA ARG A 273 11.92 4.67 25.30
C ARG A 273 13.16 5.01 26.10
N VAL A 274 13.51 4.14 27.00
CA VAL A 274 14.77 4.17 27.74
C VAL A 274 15.51 2.87 27.48
N ASN A 275 16.72 2.96 26.98
CA ASN A 275 17.67 1.87 26.93
C ASN A 275 18.78 2.20 27.96
N TYR A 276 18.98 1.27 28.88
CA TYR A 276 19.99 1.43 29.92
C TYR A 276 20.83 0.16 30.02
N THR A 277 22.14 0.36 30.07
CA THR A 277 23.08 -0.75 30.23
C THR A 277 24.05 -0.42 31.37
N TYR A 278 24.20 -1.36 32.29
CA TYR A 278 25.11 -1.28 33.39
C TYR A 278 26.23 -2.32 33.27
N LYS A 279 27.48 -1.85 33.31
CA LYS A 279 28.72 -2.66 33.17
C LYS A 279 28.70 -3.58 31.95
N ASP A 280 27.99 -3.21 30.88
CA ASP A 280 27.78 -4.01 29.69
C ASP A 280 27.17 -5.44 29.98
N ARG A 281 26.63 -5.66 31.20
CA ARG A 281 26.08 -6.93 31.67
C ARG A 281 24.57 -6.90 31.82
N TYR A 282 24.04 -5.86 32.43
CA TYR A 282 22.61 -5.70 32.70
C TYR A 282 22.02 -4.73 31.71
N LEU A 283 21.06 -5.19 30.94
CA LEU A 283 20.41 -4.42 29.90
C LEU A 283 18.94 -4.25 30.24
N LEU A 284 18.44 -3.04 30.16
CA LEU A 284 17.05 -2.69 30.31
C LEU A 284 16.60 -1.89 29.10
N THR A 285 15.49 -2.29 28.50
CA THR A 285 14.74 -1.45 27.58
C THR A 285 13.33 -1.31 28.12
N ALA A 286 12.86 -0.08 28.31
CA ALA A 286 11.47 0.22 28.66
C ALA A 286 10.88 1.18 27.62
N THR A 287 9.67 0.88 27.14
CA THR A 287 8.96 1.71 26.16
C THR A 287 7.52 1.91 26.63
N LEU A 288 7.01 3.11 26.49
CA LEU A 288 5.59 3.41 26.61
C LEU A 288 5.16 4.17 25.37
N ARG A 289 4.04 3.73 24.78
CA ARG A 289 3.39 4.39 23.66
C ARG A 289 1.93 4.62 23.95
N ALA A 290 1.46 5.83 23.71
CA ALA A 290 0.06 6.22 23.79
C ALA A 290 -0.38 6.65 22.38
N ASP A 291 -1.34 5.94 21.79
CA ASP A 291 -1.86 6.19 20.45
C ASP A 291 -3.33 6.56 20.50
N GLY A 292 -3.68 7.69 19.90
CA GLY A 292 -5.04 8.17 19.76
C GLY A 292 -5.48 8.12 18.31
N ALA A 293 -6.49 7.28 17.99
CA ALA A 293 -7.00 7.09 16.63
C ALA A 293 -8.41 7.66 16.45
N SER A 294 -8.65 8.34 15.34
CA SER A 294 -9.95 8.97 15.03
C SER A 294 -11.06 7.96 14.70
N ASN A 295 -10.72 6.70 14.41
CA ASN A 295 -11.66 5.63 14.11
C ASN A 295 -12.55 5.26 15.31
N PHE A 296 -12.10 5.56 16.53
CA PHE A 296 -12.83 5.27 17.75
C PHE A 296 -13.68 6.46 18.21
N ALA A 297 -14.77 6.18 18.91
CA ALA A 297 -15.56 7.19 19.59
C ALA A 297 -14.72 7.96 20.63
N LYS A 298 -15.13 9.19 20.95
CA LYS A 298 -14.36 10.16 21.72
C LYS A 298 -13.72 9.59 23.00
N ASN A 299 -14.42 8.72 23.70
CA ASN A 299 -13.96 8.17 24.99
C ASN A 299 -13.01 6.97 24.86
N ASN A 300 -12.90 6.37 23.67
CA ASN A 300 -12.14 5.14 23.42
C ASN A 300 -10.97 5.34 22.43
N ARG A 301 -10.64 6.59 22.10
CA ARG A 301 -9.61 6.91 21.09
C ARG A 301 -8.21 6.50 21.51
N TRP A 302 -7.89 6.58 22.79
CA TRP A 302 -6.53 6.37 23.30
C TRP A 302 -6.29 4.95 23.75
N GLY A 303 -5.23 4.34 23.23
CA GLY A 303 -4.65 3.09 23.68
C GLY A 303 -3.25 3.31 24.26
N TYR A 304 -2.87 2.51 25.26
CA TYR A 304 -1.58 2.58 25.95
C TYR A 304 -0.86 1.25 25.85
N PHE A 305 0.36 1.26 25.34
CA PHE A 305 1.11 0.07 24.97
C PHE A 305 2.49 0.09 25.64
N PRO A 306 2.61 -0.42 26.88
CA PRO A 306 3.88 -0.57 27.56
C PRO A 306 4.67 -1.76 27.03
N SER A 307 6.00 -1.67 27.06
CA SER A 307 6.88 -2.82 26.91
C SER A 307 8.13 -2.69 27.76
N VAL A 308 8.63 -3.82 28.26
CA VAL A 308 9.86 -3.90 29.04
C VAL A 308 10.64 -5.12 28.57
N ALA A 309 11.94 -4.96 28.38
CA ALA A 309 12.86 -6.03 28.08
C ALA A 309 14.08 -5.96 29.03
N LEU A 310 14.42 -7.09 29.60
CA LEU A 310 15.59 -7.28 30.45
C LEU A 310 16.57 -8.23 29.76
N GLY A 311 17.85 -7.92 29.85
CA GLY A 311 18.91 -8.78 29.36
C GLY A 311 20.02 -8.89 30.40
N TRP A 312 20.51 -10.10 30.61
CA TRP A 312 21.60 -10.36 31.53
C TRP A 312 22.67 -11.19 30.83
N ARG A 313 23.87 -10.59 30.67
CA ARG A 313 25.06 -11.29 30.17
C ARG A 313 25.77 -12.00 31.33
N PHE A 314 25.37 -13.23 31.61
CA PHE A 314 25.87 -13.96 32.76
C PHE A 314 27.34 -14.43 32.57
N THR A 315 27.83 -14.53 31.35
CA THR A 315 29.24 -14.85 31.08
C THR A 315 30.21 -13.75 31.52
N GLU A 316 29.71 -12.51 31.70
CA GLU A 316 30.52 -11.38 32.21
C GLU A 316 30.63 -11.36 33.75
N GLU A 317 29.95 -12.28 34.43
CA GLU A 317 29.93 -12.36 35.88
C GLU A 317 31.15 -13.12 36.44
N ASN A 318 31.51 -12.78 37.69
CA ASN A 318 32.66 -13.42 38.32
C ASN A 318 32.48 -14.94 38.50
N PHE A 319 31.23 -15.41 38.76
CA PHE A 319 30.97 -16.83 38.88
C PHE A 319 31.18 -17.60 37.57
N ALA A 320 30.89 -16.98 36.42
CA ALA A 320 31.11 -17.60 35.13
C ALA A 320 32.59 -17.86 34.87
N ARG A 321 33.43 -16.92 35.25
CA ARG A 321 34.91 -17.08 35.21
C ARG A 321 35.41 -18.13 36.21
N SER A 322 34.87 -18.16 37.43
CA SER A 322 35.24 -19.17 38.42
C SER A 322 34.83 -20.60 38.03
N LEU A 323 33.79 -20.74 37.25
CA LEU A 323 33.31 -22.00 36.67
C LEU A 323 33.96 -22.33 35.32
N ASN A 324 34.95 -21.53 34.86
CA ASN A 324 35.61 -21.63 33.57
C ASN A 324 34.61 -21.68 32.37
N LEU A 325 33.46 -21.07 32.49
CA LEU A 325 32.48 -20.97 31.40
C LEU A 325 33.04 -20.15 30.23
N ASP A 326 33.93 -19.22 30.47
CA ASP A 326 34.66 -18.43 29.49
C ASP A 326 35.57 -19.25 28.56
N LYS A 327 35.89 -20.52 28.94
CA LYS A 327 36.65 -21.46 28.08
C LYS A 327 35.75 -22.22 27.10
N VAL A 328 34.45 -22.20 27.29
CA VAL A 328 33.47 -22.94 26.46
C VAL A 328 32.52 -21.97 25.77
N LEU A 329 32.10 -20.90 26.48
CA LEU A 329 31.16 -19.92 26.00
C LEU A 329 31.85 -18.59 25.74
N SER A 330 31.85 -18.14 24.50
CA SER A 330 32.25 -16.79 24.11
C SER A 330 31.23 -15.73 24.51
N ASN A 331 29.94 -16.11 24.61
CA ASN A 331 28.85 -15.26 25.06
C ASN A 331 27.72 -16.09 25.65
N GLY A 332 27.13 -15.59 26.76
CA GLY A 332 25.92 -16.16 27.36
C GLY A 332 25.03 -15.04 27.85
N LYS A 333 23.80 -14.96 27.32
CA LYS A 333 22.84 -13.92 27.63
C LYS A 333 21.45 -14.50 27.83
N LEU A 334 20.84 -14.19 28.98
CA LEU A 334 19.43 -14.45 29.26
C LEU A 334 18.61 -13.20 28.94
N ARG A 335 17.46 -13.39 28.29
CA ARG A 335 16.51 -12.33 27.96
C ARG A 335 15.12 -12.64 28.48
N LEU A 336 14.45 -11.61 28.98
CA LEU A 336 13.03 -11.65 29.35
C LEU A 336 12.38 -10.39 28.80
N SER A 337 11.26 -10.52 28.13
CA SER A 337 10.50 -9.36 27.69
C SER A 337 9.00 -9.56 27.88
N TYR A 338 8.34 -8.43 28.12
CA TYR A 338 6.91 -8.26 28.14
C TYR A 338 6.54 -7.08 27.26
N GLY A 339 5.50 -7.21 26.45
CA GLY A 339 5.03 -6.12 25.61
C GLY A 339 3.55 -6.21 25.30
N GLN A 340 2.97 -5.05 25.10
CA GLN A 340 1.62 -4.91 24.55
C GLN A 340 1.67 -4.17 23.22
N THR A 341 0.89 -4.65 22.26
CA THR A 341 0.67 -4.00 20.96
C THR A 341 -0.81 -3.75 20.75
N GLY A 342 -1.14 -2.66 20.07
CA GLY A 342 -2.51 -2.27 19.77
C GLY A 342 -2.82 -2.37 18.28
N ASN A 343 -4.07 -2.74 17.97
CA ASN A 343 -4.60 -2.70 16.62
C ASN A 343 -5.84 -1.77 16.59
N SER A 344 -5.80 -0.75 15.74
CA SER A 344 -6.88 0.22 15.51
C SER A 344 -7.69 -0.06 14.24
N ASN A 345 -7.41 -1.16 13.54
CA ASN A 345 -8.02 -1.46 12.24
C ASN A 345 -9.45 -2.00 12.37
N ILE A 346 -10.33 -1.16 12.84
CA ILE A 346 -11.77 -1.43 12.95
C ILE A 346 -12.60 -0.83 11.80
N GLY A 347 -11.95 -0.11 10.87
CA GLY A 347 -12.64 0.74 9.89
C GLY A 347 -13.45 1.82 10.60
N ASP A 348 -14.63 2.12 10.06
CA ASP A 348 -15.55 3.13 10.60
C ASP A 348 -16.67 2.53 11.47
N LYS A 349 -16.45 1.34 12.03
CA LYS A 349 -17.49 0.57 12.75
C LYS A 349 -17.96 1.22 14.05
N SER A 350 -17.30 2.27 14.52
CA SER A 350 -17.76 3.07 15.67
C SER A 350 -18.86 4.08 15.31
N VAL A 351 -19.13 4.30 14.01
CA VAL A 351 -20.07 5.33 13.49
C VAL A 351 -21.24 4.67 12.78
N THR A 352 -22.45 5.20 13.02
CA THR A 352 -23.63 4.81 12.27
C THR A 352 -23.66 5.51 10.92
N TYR A 353 -23.83 4.74 9.83
CA TYR A 353 -23.98 5.25 8.49
C TYR A 353 -25.42 5.08 7.97
N TYR A 354 -25.82 6.05 7.18
CA TYR A 354 -27.09 6.03 6.46
C TYR A 354 -26.78 5.90 4.97
N GLY A 355 -27.53 5.04 4.31
CA GLY A 355 -27.54 4.89 2.85
C GLY A 355 -28.78 5.53 2.27
N THR A 356 -28.71 5.89 0.99
CA THR A 356 -29.87 6.32 0.18
C THR A 356 -30.20 5.23 -0.83
N GLY A 357 -31.47 5.08 -1.17
CA GLY A 357 -31.98 4.08 -2.09
C GLY A 357 -33.37 3.61 -1.67
N TYR A 358 -33.84 2.50 -2.23
CA TYR A 358 -35.20 1.99 -1.98
C TYR A 358 -36.25 3.08 -2.16
N ASN A 359 -36.20 3.75 -3.32
CA ASN A 359 -37.11 4.82 -3.65
C ASN A 359 -38.57 4.38 -3.53
N LYS A 360 -39.42 5.26 -3.03
CA LYS A 360 -40.84 5.05 -2.88
C LYS A 360 -41.61 6.06 -3.73
N VAL A 361 -42.69 5.62 -4.34
CA VAL A 361 -43.58 6.49 -5.12
C VAL A 361 -44.80 6.84 -4.27
N PHE A 362 -45.06 8.10 -4.05
CA PHE A 362 -46.24 8.63 -3.40
C PHE A 362 -46.88 9.66 -4.32
N GLY A 363 -48.13 9.45 -4.73
CA GLY A 363 -48.87 10.39 -5.57
C GLY A 363 -48.12 10.75 -6.88
N ASN A 364 -47.64 9.78 -7.64
CA ASN A 364 -46.86 9.94 -8.87
C ASN A 364 -45.52 10.68 -8.73
N LYS A 365 -45.04 10.87 -7.50
CA LYS A 365 -43.73 11.46 -7.24
C LYS A 365 -42.82 10.47 -6.54
N GLU A 366 -41.60 10.30 -7.07
CA GLU A 366 -40.57 9.46 -6.48
C GLU A 366 -39.86 10.19 -5.35
N TYR A 367 -39.68 9.51 -4.21
CA TYR A 367 -38.94 9.99 -3.05
C TYR A 367 -37.79 9.03 -2.75
N THR A 368 -36.62 9.59 -2.54
CA THR A 368 -35.43 8.82 -2.16
C THR A 368 -35.59 8.35 -0.72
N GLY A 369 -35.55 7.04 -0.53
CA GLY A 369 -35.54 6.41 0.79
C GLY A 369 -34.18 6.58 1.46
N VAL A 370 -34.19 6.75 2.79
CA VAL A 370 -33.00 6.72 3.63
C VAL A 370 -33.11 5.54 4.57
N TYR A 371 -32.02 4.78 4.70
CA TYR A 371 -31.97 3.62 5.59
C TYR A 371 -30.64 3.56 6.34
N VAL A 372 -30.62 2.85 7.49
CA VAL A 372 -29.37 2.61 8.20
C VAL A 372 -28.58 1.53 7.46
N SER A 373 -27.44 1.91 6.87
CA SER A 373 -26.57 0.98 6.16
C SER A 373 -25.55 0.30 7.07
N GLN A 374 -25.22 0.94 8.21
CA GLN A 374 -24.36 0.39 9.25
C GLN A 374 -24.78 0.94 10.62
N ILE A 375 -24.91 0.08 11.61
CA ILE A 375 -25.09 0.47 13.00
C ILE A 375 -23.70 0.60 13.63
N GLY A 376 -23.37 1.79 14.13
CA GLY A 376 -22.10 2.06 14.80
C GLY A 376 -22.11 1.51 16.24
N ASN A 377 -20.94 1.00 16.67
CA ASN A 377 -20.72 0.64 18.07
C ASN A 377 -19.73 1.65 18.70
N PRO A 378 -20.20 2.61 19.52
CA PRO A 378 -19.34 3.61 20.14
C PRO A 378 -18.43 3.05 21.25
N ASP A 379 -18.68 1.82 21.73
CA ASP A 379 -17.89 1.18 22.78
C ASP A 379 -16.67 0.43 22.25
N LEU A 380 -16.51 0.38 20.92
CA LEU A 380 -15.30 -0.20 20.30
C LEU A 380 -14.05 0.54 20.79
N LYS A 381 -13.05 -0.24 21.17
CA LYS A 381 -11.74 0.22 21.63
C LYS A 381 -10.63 -0.58 20.97
N TRP A 382 -9.40 -0.17 21.20
CA TRP A 382 -8.20 -0.84 20.72
C TRP A 382 -8.22 -2.34 21.06
N GLU A 383 -7.97 -3.17 20.06
CA GLU A 383 -7.59 -4.55 20.26
C GLU A 383 -6.18 -4.59 20.82
N THR A 384 -5.94 -5.35 21.87
CA THR A 384 -4.63 -5.39 22.54
C THR A 384 -4.12 -6.82 22.55
N THR A 385 -2.92 -7.00 22.02
CA THR A 385 -2.19 -8.27 22.12
C THR A 385 -1.08 -8.13 23.15
N THR A 386 -1.02 -9.08 24.07
CA THR A 386 0.02 -9.15 25.12
C THR A 386 0.95 -10.32 24.84
N GLU A 387 2.25 -10.07 24.87
CA GLU A 387 3.27 -11.07 24.59
C GLU A 387 4.31 -11.13 25.71
N TRP A 388 4.72 -12.35 26.06
CA TRP A 388 5.84 -12.66 26.91
C TRP A 388 6.86 -13.46 26.13
N ASN A 389 8.14 -13.11 26.27
CA ASN A 389 9.22 -13.84 25.61
C ASN A 389 10.37 -14.08 26.58
N VAL A 390 10.89 -15.32 26.57
CA VAL A 390 12.10 -15.72 27.29
C VAL A 390 13.09 -16.25 26.25
N GLY A 391 14.31 -15.78 26.28
CA GLY A 391 15.36 -16.18 25.32
C GLY A 391 16.69 -16.41 25.98
N LEU A 392 17.44 -17.37 25.48
CA LEU A 392 18.81 -17.67 25.87
C LEU A 392 19.69 -17.66 24.64
N ASP A 393 20.67 -16.77 24.62
CA ASP A 393 21.66 -16.65 23.56
C ASP A 393 22.99 -17.25 24.07
N LEU A 394 23.52 -18.24 23.36
CA LEU A 394 24.77 -18.88 23.66
C LEU A 394 25.71 -18.78 22.45
N GLY A 395 26.92 -18.28 22.67
CA GLY A 395 28.03 -18.37 21.71
C GLY A 395 29.05 -19.37 22.23
N PHE A 396 29.50 -20.26 21.41
CA PHE A 396 30.56 -21.22 21.73
C PHE A 396 31.88 -20.77 21.10
N LEU A 397 33.01 -21.17 21.73
CA LEU A 397 34.36 -20.92 21.22
C LEU A 397 34.73 -21.88 20.09
#